data_4e3779a63f80d4c51af28d60b8b3ef73
#
_entry.id   4e3779a63f80d4c51af28d60b8b3ef73
#
_cell.length_a   1.000
_cell.length_b   1.000
_cell.length_c   1.000
_cell.angle_alpha   90.00
_cell.angle_beta   90.00
_cell.angle_gamma   90.00
#
_symmetry.space_group_name_H-M   'P 1'
#
loop_
_entity.id
_entity.type
_entity.pdbx_description
1 polymer ?
#
loop_
_entity_poly.entity_id
_entity_poly.type
_entity_poly.pdbx_seq_one_letter_code
_entity_poly.pdbx_strand_id
1 'polypeptide(L)'
;MARSKIISREALETVKQQLHDLGEMPKADLIELIRPHCSFDPVTLQEQALGRLAGRLIRSMRDEMGTRTAFIIQGSDTIVNIETCKSYPKVAAVDDQLIRQIDGLTRSQKKSSQRKLELAGQMTLFAEQ
;
A
#
# COMPACT_ATOMS: atom_id res chain seq x y z
N MET A 1 -13.38 11.90 -15.16
CA MET A 1 -14.06 12.38 -13.94
C MET A 1 -13.12 12.34 -12.77
N ALA A 2 -13.07 13.42 -12.02
CA ALA A 2 -12.34 13.40 -10.76
C ALA A 2 -13.04 12.48 -9.75
N ARG A 3 -12.31 11.55 -9.14
CA ARG A 3 -12.87 10.71 -8.09
C ARG A 3 -13.12 11.57 -6.86
N SER A 4 -14.30 11.45 -6.26
CA SER A 4 -14.60 12.05 -4.96
C SER A 4 -13.66 11.44 -3.93
N LYS A 5 -12.98 12.28 -3.15
CA LYS A 5 -12.10 11.81 -2.08
C LYS A 5 -12.90 11.73 -0.79
N ILE A 6 -12.80 10.61 -0.08
CA ILE A 6 -13.40 10.44 1.23
C ILE A 6 -12.72 11.36 2.24
N ILE A 7 -11.42 11.55 2.11
CA ILE A 7 -10.63 12.38 3.03
C ILE A 7 -9.83 13.41 2.23
N SER A 8 -9.70 14.64 2.75
CA SER A 8 -8.88 15.66 2.11
C SER A 8 -7.40 15.36 2.24
N ARG A 9 -6.60 15.90 1.31
CA ARG A 9 -5.15 15.73 1.33
C ARG A 9 -4.52 16.30 2.60
N GLU A 10 -5.01 17.45 3.04
CA GLU A 10 -4.51 18.11 4.25
C GLU A 10 -4.77 17.27 5.50
N ALA A 11 -5.98 16.73 5.64
CA ALA A 11 -6.32 15.85 6.74
C ALA A 11 -5.48 14.56 6.71
N LEU A 12 -5.25 14.01 5.52
CA LEU A 12 -4.43 12.81 5.35
C LEU A 12 -2.99 13.08 5.80
N GLU A 13 -2.41 14.22 5.43
CA GLU A 13 -1.05 14.59 5.86
C GLU A 13 -0.97 14.77 7.37
N THR A 14 -2.00 15.37 7.98
CA THR A 14 -2.07 15.52 9.44
C THR A 14 -2.06 14.16 10.14
N VAL A 15 -2.86 13.21 9.66
CA VAL A 15 -2.91 11.85 10.22
C VAL A 15 -1.58 11.13 10.05
N LYS A 16 -0.95 11.26 8.88
CA LYS A 16 0.37 10.67 8.63
C LYS A 16 1.42 11.21 9.60
N GLN A 17 1.39 12.52 9.88
CA GLN A 17 2.32 13.14 10.81
C GLN A 17 2.11 12.63 12.24
N GLN A 18 0.86 12.47 12.66
CA GLN A 18 0.54 11.90 13.98
C GLN A 18 1.07 10.48 14.12
N LEU A 19 0.89 9.65 13.09
CA LEU A 19 1.40 8.28 13.09
C LEU A 19 2.92 8.26 13.14
N HIS A 20 3.58 9.15 12.37
CA HIS A 20 5.04 9.27 12.39
C HIS A 20 5.56 9.64 13.79
N ASP A 21 4.91 10.61 14.45
CA ASP A 21 5.34 11.08 15.77
C ASP A 21 5.15 10.01 16.86
N LEU A 22 4.10 9.19 16.76
CA LEU A 22 3.84 8.11 17.70
C LEU A 22 4.71 6.88 17.47
N GLY A 23 5.13 6.65 16.22
CA GLY A 23 5.97 5.51 15.82
C GLY A 23 5.21 4.20 15.63
N GLU A 24 4.13 3.99 16.35
CA GLU A 24 3.27 2.79 16.21
C GLU A 24 1.86 3.09 16.68
N MET A 25 0.89 2.32 16.17
CA MET A 25 -0.51 2.54 16.50
C MET A 25 -1.35 1.33 16.06
N PRO A 26 -2.32 0.86 16.87
CA PRO A 26 -3.29 -0.11 16.42
C PRO A 26 -4.11 0.43 15.24
N LYS A 27 -4.47 -0.43 14.30
CA LYS A 27 -5.28 -0.03 13.13
C LYS A 27 -6.62 0.58 13.55
N ALA A 28 -7.22 0.09 14.64
CA ALA A 28 -8.47 0.62 15.18
C ALA A 28 -8.33 2.09 15.58
N ASP A 29 -7.21 2.46 16.18
CA ASP A 29 -6.93 3.85 16.57
C ASP A 29 -6.72 4.74 15.34
N LEU A 30 -6.07 4.22 14.31
CA LEU A 30 -5.92 4.93 13.05
C LEU A 30 -7.28 5.21 12.41
N ILE A 31 -8.18 4.25 12.43
CA ILE A 31 -9.55 4.41 11.92
C ILE A 31 -10.27 5.53 12.67
N GLU A 32 -10.13 5.58 13.99
CA GLU A 32 -10.75 6.65 14.81
C GLU A 32 -10.15 8.02 14.52
N LEU A 33 -8.85 8.10 14.23
CA LEU A 33 -8.21 9.36 13.81
C LEU A 33 -8.72 9.85 12.47
N ILE A 34 -8.97 8.94 11.55
CA ILE A 34 -9.43 9.27 10.18
C ILE A 34 -10.91 9.67 10.18
N ARG A 35 -11.74 9.03 11.02
CA ARG A 35 -13.20 9.14 10.99
C ARG A 35 -13.72 10.58 10.96
N PRO A 36 -13.23 11.53 11.80
CA PRO A 36 -13.73 12.90 11.81
C PRO A 36 -13.45 13.67 10.50
N HIS A 37 -12.47 13.23 9.73
CA HIS A 37 -12.04 13.89 8.50
C HIS A 37 -12.70 13.31 7.25
N CYS A 38 -13.49 12.25 7.39
CA CYS A 38 -14.09 11.55 6.27
C CYS A 38 -15.45 12.11 5.89
N SER A 39 -15.73 12.14 4.60
CA SER A 39 -17.06 12.38 4.05
C SER A 39 -17.77 11.05 3.84
N PHE A 40 -18.98 10.90 4.36
CA PHE A 40 -19.76 9.67 4.28
C PHE A 40 -20.89 9.77 3.26
N ASP A 41 -20.56 10.17 2.03
CA ASP A 41 -21.49 10.11 0.91
C ASP A 41 -21.73 8.63 0.53
N PRO A 42 -23.00 8.13 0.55
CA PRO A 42 -23.30 6.73 0.25
C PRO A 42 -22.83 6.27 -1.12
N VAL A 43 -22.95 7.12 -2.15
CA VAL A 43 -22.51 6.77 -3.50
C VAL A 43 -20.99 6.61 -3.55
N THR A 44 -20.27 7.55 -2.97
CA THR A 44 -18.81 7.49 -2.90
C THR A 44 -18.33 6.25 -2.13
N LEU A 45 -18.98 5.93 -1.01
CA LEU A 45 -18.64 4.75 -0.22
C LEU A 45 -18.89 3.46 -1.00
N GLN A 46 -19.99 3.40 -1.77
CA GLN A 46 -20.30 2.24 -2.61
C GLN A 46 -19.24 2.06 -3.70
N GLU A 47 -18.88 3.13 -4.40
CA GLU A 47 -17.81 3.11 -5.40
C GLU A 47 -16.48 2.64 -4.82
N GLN A 48 -16.13 3.15 -3.65
CA GLN A 48 -14.91 2.76 -2.95
C GLN A 48 -14.93 1.29 -2.54
N ALA A 49 -16.08 0.78 -2.08
CA ALA A 49 -16.24 -0.63 -1.71
C ALA A 49 -16.05 -1.54 -2.92
N LEU A 50 -16.65 -1.17 -4.07
CA LEU A 50 -16.50 -1.91 -5.32
C LEU A 50 -15.05 -1.89 -5.81
N GLY A 51 -14.38 -0.74 -5.71
CA GLY A 51 -12.96 -0.64 -6.07
C GLY A 51 -12.08 -1.54 -5.21
N ARG A 52 -12.33 -1.61 -3.91
CA ARG A 52 -11.59 -2.51 -3.00
C ARG A 52 -11.86 -3.97 -3.31
N LEU A 53 -13.09 -4.33 -3.63
CA LEU A 53 -13.45 -5.68 -4.02
C LEU A 53 -12.73 -6.08 -5.31
N ALA A 54 -12.73 -5.21 -6.31
CA ALA A 54 -12.00 -5.43 -7.55
C ALA A 54 -10.50 -5.63 -7.29
N GLY A 55 -9.90 -4.81 -6.43
CA GLY A 55 -8.50 -4.95 -6.04
C GLY A 55 -8.20 -6.29 -5.37
N ARG A 56 -9.10 -6.76 -4.49
CA ARG A 56 -8.95 -8.08 -3.86
C ARG A 56 -9.05 -9.21 -4.86
N LEU A 57 -9.98 -9.13 -5.81
CA LEU A 57 -10.11 -10.12 -6.88
C LEU A 57 -8.84 -10.22 -7.71
N ILE A 58 -8.27 -9.08 -8.11
CA ILE A 58 -7.03 -9.03 -8.89
C ILE A 58 -5.89 -9.67 -8.10
N ARG A 59 -5.74 -9.33 -6.82
CA ARG A 59 -4.69 -9.90 -5.96
C ARG A 59 -4.89 -11.39 -5.66
N SER A 60 -6.11 -11.89 -5.77
CA SER A 60 -6.41 -13.31 -5.52
C SER A 60 -6.10 -14.20 -6.72
N MET A 61 -5.90 -13.64 -7.90
CA MET A 61 -5.57 -14.41 -9.10
C MET A 61 -4.13 -14.92 -9.04
N ARG A 62 -4.00 -16.21 -8.87
CA ARG A 62 -2.70 -16.89 -8.71
C ARG A 62 -2.65 -18.14 -9.56
N ASP A 63 -1.44 -18.54 -9.96
CA ASP A 63 -1.20 -19.80 -10.66
C ASP A 63 -1.20 -20.99 -9.69
N GLU A 64 -0.91 -22.18 -10.21
CA GLU A 64 -0.89 -23.42 -9.41
C GLU A 64 0.15 -23.39 -8.29
N MET A 65 1.20 -22.61 -8.45
CA MET A 65 2.27 -22.46 -7.46
C MET A 65 2.01 -21.32 -6.46
N GLY A 66 0.88 -20.64 -6.58
CA GLY A 66 0.52 -19.51 -5.72
C GLY A 66 1.15 -18.18 -6.13
N THR A 67 1.72 -18.09 -7.34
CA THR A 67 2.31 -16.87 -7.85
C THR A 67 1.25 -15.97 -8.44
N ARG A 68 1.25 -14.69 -8.04
CA ARG A 68 0.28 -13.72 -8.51
C ARG A 68 0.43 -13.46 -10.01
N THR A 69 -0.68 -13.45 -10.74
CA THR A 69 -0.70 -13.35 -12.20
C THR A 69 -1.40 -12.12 -12.75
N ALA A 70 -2.23 -11.43 -11.97
CA ALA A 70 -2.96 -10.26 -12.43
C ALA A 70 -2.49 -8.99 -11.74
N PHE A 71 -2.30 -7.93 -12.52
CA PHE A 71 -1.79 -6.64 -12.06
C PHE A 71 -2.50 -5.49 -12.76
N ILE A 72 -2.62 -4.36 -12.08
CA ILE A 72 -3.12 -3.11 -12.66
C ILE A 72 -1.92 -2.29 -13.12
N ILE A 73 -1.95 -1.80 -14.36
CA ILE A 73 -0.93 -0.87 -14.85
C ILE A 73 -1.21 0.50 -14.23
N GLN A 74 -0.24 1.06 -13.53
CA GLN A 74 -0.36 2.39 -12.92
C GLN A 74 -0.57 3.44 -14.00
N GLY A 75 -1.56 4.30 -13.78
CA GLY A 75 -1.89 5.41 -14.67
C GLY A 75 -2.88 5.08 -15.78
N SER A 76 -3.19 3.81 -16.03
CA SER A 76 -4.14 3.43 -17.11
C SER A 76 -5.35 2.65 -16.64
N ASP A 77 -5.38 2.19 -15.39
CA ASP A 77 -6.43 1.33 -14.82
C ASP A 77 -6.64 0.01 -15.60
N THR A 78 -5.71 -0.36 -16.47
CA THR A 78 -5.81 -1.59 -17.27
C THR A 78 -5.32 -2.76 -16.44
N ILE A 79 -6.12 -3.83 -16.38
CA ILE A 79 -5.76 -5.07 -15.70
C ILE A 79 -5.07 -5.98 -16.71
N VAL A 80 -3.90 -6.50 -16.33
CA VAL A 80 -3.10 -7.39 -17.18
C VAL A 80 -2.89 -8.70 -16.45
N ASN A 81 -3.27 -9.80 -17.11
CA ASN A 81 -2.86 -11.15 -16.69
C ASN A 81 -1.56 -11.49 -17.42
N ILE A 82 -0.47 -11.61 -16.70
CA ILE A 82 0.86 -11.80 -17.29
C ILE A 82 1.06 -13.14 -17.97
N GLU A 83 0.21 -14.13 -17.68
CA GLU A 83 0.28 -15.44 -18.34
C GLU A 83 -0.39 -15.44 -19.71
N THR A 84 -1.44 -14.66 -19.89
CA THR A 84 -2.31 -14.75 -21.06
C THR A 84 -2.34 -13.48 -21.92
N CYS A 85 -1.80 -12.37 -21.43
CA CYS A 85 -1.78 -11.11 -22.17
C CYS A 85 -0.89 -11.23 -23.41
N LYS A 86 -1.43 -10.82 -24.56
CA LYS A 86 -0.70 -10.91 -25.85
C LYS A 86 -0.01 -9.60 -26.25
N SER A 87 -0.14 -8.56 -25.43
CA SER A 87 0.45 -7.25 -25.71
C SER A 87 1.81 -7.13 -25.01
N TYR A 88 2.88 -7.14 -25.79
CA TYR A 88 4.22 -6.94 -25.27
C TYR A 88 4.37 -5.64 -24.45
N PRO A 89 3.92 -4.47 -24.95
CA PRO A 89 4.06 -3.23 -24.17
C PRO A 89 3.36 -3.26 -22.82
N LYS A 90 2.23 -3.95 -22.73
CA LYS A 90 1.48 -4.03 -21.46
C LYS A 90 2.19 -4.95 -20.46
N VAL A 91 2.69 -6.08 -20.91
CA VAL A 91 3.46 -6.99 -20.05
C VAL A 91 4.76 -6.32 -19.62
N ALA A 92 5.45 -5.62 -20.52
CA ALA A 92 6.66 -4.86 -20.19
C ALA A 92 6.39 -3.77 -19.14
N ALA A 93 5.26 -3.10 -19.23
CA ALA A 93 4.86 -2.09 -18.23
C ALA A 93 4.68 -2.71 -16.84
N VAL A 94 4.07 -3.89 -16.76
CA VAL A 94 3.93 -4.64 -15.50
C VAL A 94 5.30 -5.06 -14.96
N ASP A 95 6.18 -5.56 -15.82
CA ASP A 95 7.53 -5.96 -15.44
C ASP A 95 8.31 -4.78 -14.84
N ASP A 96 8.31 -3.63 -15.49
CA ASP A 96 8.96 -2.42 -14.98
C ASP A 96 8.39 -1.98 -13.63
N GLN A 97 7.07 -2.10 -13.47
CA GLN A 97 6.37 -1.77 -12.25
C GLN A 97 6.79 -2.69 -11.09
N LEU A 98 6.90 -3.99 -11.37
CA LEU A 98 7.36 -4.99 -10.39
C LEU A 98 8.81 -4.74 -9.98
N ILE A 99 9.68 -4.40 -10.93
CA ILE A 99 11.07 -4.05 -10.63
C ILE A 99 11.14 -2.87 -9.68
N ARG A 100 10.34 -1.82 -9.93
CA ARG A 100 10.28 -0.66 -9.03
C ARG A 100 9.77 -1.02 -7.64
N GLN A 101 8.80 -1.93 -7.54
CA GLN A 101 8.30 -2.42 -6.25
C GLN A 101 9.37 -3.21 -5.49
N ILE A 102 10.13 -4.05 -6.16
CA ILE A 102 11.25 -4.79 -5.57
C ILE A 102 12.30 -3.83 -5.01
N ASP A 103 12.66 -2.81 -5.79
CA ASP A 103 13.63 -1.79 -5.37
C ASP A 103 13.12 -1.03 -4.14
N GLY A 104 11.83 -0.66 -4.12
CA GLY A 104 11.23 0.02 -2.99
C GLY A 104 11.23 -0.84 -1.73
N LEU A 105 10.87 -2.12 -1.86
CA LEU A 105 10.88 -3.07 -0.74
C LEU A 105 12.31 -3.31 -0.23
N THR A 106 13.29 -3.37 -1.13
CA THR A 106 14.69 -3.52 -0.75
C THR A 106 15.17 -2.32 0.09
N ARG A 107 14.80 -1.11 -0.31
CA ARG A 107 15.13 0.10 0.45
C ARG A 107 14.46 0.10 1.84
N SER A 108 13.20 -0.31 1.91
CA SER A 108 12.47 -0.42 3.18
C SER A 108 13.12 -1.46 4.10
N GLN A 109 13.51 -2.59 3.54
CA GLN A 109 14.18 -3.65 4.30
C GLN A 109 15.51 -3.18 4.87
N LYS A 110 16.29 -2.41 4.11
CA LYS A 110 17.55 -1.82 4.58
C LYS A 110 17.33 -0.86 5.74
N LYS A 111 16.31 -0.01 5.67
CA LYS A 111 15.96 0.90 6.77
C LYS A 111 15.52 0.14 8.01
N SER A 112 14.72 -0.90 7.83
CA SER A 112 14.26 -1.75 8.93
C SER A 112 15.42 -2.45 9.62
N SER A 113 16.37 -3.00 8.85
CA SER A 113 17.57 -3.64 9.39
C SER A 113 18.43 -2.66 10.17
N GLN A 114 18.61 -1.45 9.64
CA GLN A 114 19.38 -0.41 10.32
C GLN A 114 18.73 -0.01 11.64
N ARG A 115 17.42 0.19 11.65
CA ARG A 115 16.69 0.53 12.87
C ARG A 115 16.76 -0.59 13.91
N LYS A 116 16.67 -1.83 13.45
CA LYS A 116 16.82 -3.01 14.32
C LYS A 116 18.20 -3.04 15.01
N LEU A 117 19.25 -2.73 14.27
CA LEU A 117 20.60 -2.65 14.82
C LEU A 117 20.74 -1.51 15.82
N GLU A 118 20.17 -0.35 15.55
CA GLU A 118 20.17 0.80 16.47
C GLU A 118 19.48 0.43 17.79
N LEU A 119 18.31 -0.21 17.70
CA LEU A 119 17.55 -0.63 18.88
C LEU A 119 18.30 -1.70 19.66
N ALA A 120 18.94 -2.64 18.98
CA ALA A 120 19.77 -3.67 19.63
C ALA A 120 20.97 -3.05 20.37
N GLY A 121 21.60 -2.04 19.77
CA GLY A 121 22.67 -1.27 20.41
C GLY A 121 22.20 -0.54 21.67
N GLN A 122 21.04 0.09 21.62
CA GLN A 122 20.43 0.76 22.77
C GLN A 122 20.12 -0.24 23.90
N MET A 123 19.55 -1.39 23.57
CA MET A 123 19.26 -2.45 24.54
C MET A 123 20.53 -2.94 25.21
N THR A 124 21.63 -3.12 24.49
CA THR A 124 22.92 -3.52 25.01
C THR A 124 23.46 -2.48 25.99
N LEU A 125 23.38 -1.21 25.65
CA LEU A 125 23.81 -0.11 26.51
C LEU A 125 23.05 -0.09 27.86
N PHE A 126 21.74 -0.30 27.81
CA PHE A 126 20.92 -0.37 29.02
C PHE A 126 21.21 -1.61 29.85
N ALA A 127 21.53 -2.73 29.22
CA ALA A 127 21.85 -3.97 29.91
C ALA A 127 23.19 -3.88 30.66
N GLU A 128 24.13 -3.06 30.22
CA GLU A 128 25.44 -2.85 30.86
C GLU A 128 25.40 -1.89 32.04
N GLN A 129 24.29 -1.19 32.24
CA GLN A 129 24.10 -0.33 33.40
C GLN A 129 23.46 -1.08 34.56
#